data_7ef8a9e09c5885f5419f569a706ec5ee
#
_entry.id   7ef8a9e09c5885f5419f569a706ec5ee
#
_cell.length_a   1.000
_cell.length_b   1.000
_cell.length_c   1.000
_cell.angle_alpha   90.00
_cell.angle_beta   90.00
_cell.angle_gamma   90.00
#
_symmetry.space_group_name_H-M   'P 1'
#
loop_
_entity.id
_entity.type
_entity.pdbx_description
1 polymer ?
#
loop_
_entity_poly.entity_id
_entity_poly.type
_entity_poly.pdbx_seq_one_letter_code
_entity_poly.pdbx_strand_id
1 'polypeptide(L)'
;MRTPALLLLACATRTHATTLAAARCATGVALAADSRATEGTVIADSKCDKLHELAENVYAAGCGGAADADDVARLVALELRTEHLRRTMSSAAPTKNRGRVAAAKSGIVARLRSAPLGCAFLIGGCGFDDEGPALYRVEGDGSAAESQFATMGSGQMAAAAVLEATLRRQPEPSPENVIEAVRCAVEAGIRGDTGSGGHVDVVFIGEEETRRYRFAARP
;
A
#
# COMPACT_ATOMS: atom_id res chain seq x y z
N MET A 1 -38.74 -32.87 17.11
CA MET A 1 -37.93 -31.64 17.25
C MET A 1 -36.64 -31.86 16.46
N ARG A 2 -36.48 -31.20 15.31
CA ARG A 2 -35.28 -31.32 14.47
C ARG A 2 -34.40 -30.09 14.77
N THR A 3 -33.22 -30.31 15.35
CA THR A 3 -32.19 -29.31 15.59
C THR A 3 -31.65 -28.79 14.25
N PRO A 4 -31.62 -27.49 13.97
CA PRO A 4 -30.98 -26.99 12.76
C PRO A 4 -29.47 -27.16 12.94
N ALA A 5 -28.84 -27.91 12.03
CA ALA A 5 -27.39 -27.93 11.91
C ALA A 5 -26.91 -26.55 11.51
N LEU A 6 -26.21 -25.88 12.41
CA LEU A 6 -25.51 -24.62 12.15
C LEU A 6 -24.35 -24.95 11.21
N LEU A 7 -24.53 -24.65 9.94
CA LEU A 7 -23.48 -24.74 8.94
C LEU A 7 -22.48 -23.59 9.23
N LEU A 8 -21.45 -23.90 10.03
CA LEU A 8 -20.29 -23.00 10.13
C LEU A 8 -19.62 -22.99 8.75
N LEU A 9 -19.93 -21.99 7.95
CA LEU A 9 -19.13 -21.64 6.78
C LEU A 9 -17.77 -21.18 7.34
N ALA A 10 -16.81 -22.11 7.42
CA ALA A 10 -15.42 -21.78 7.62
C ALA A 10 -15.02 -20.97 6.39
N CYS A 11 -15.07 -19.65 6.51
CA CYS A 11 -14.40 -18.76 5.57
C CYS A 11 -12.92 -19.14 5.68
N ALA A 12 -12.47 -19.99 4.76
CA ALA A 12 -11.05 -20.26 4.59
C ALA A 12 -10.42 -18.91 4.25
N THR A 13 -9.88 -18.25 5.27
CA THR A 13 -9.05 -17.08 5.08
C THR A 13 -7.86 -17.54 4.25
N ARG A 14 -7.93 -17.29 2.94
CA ARG A 14 -6.78 -17.45 2.05
C ARG A 14 -5.74 -16.47 2.58
N THR A 15 -4.78 -16.97 3.32
CA THR A 15 -3.66 -16.18 3.80
C THR A 15 -2.76 -15.90 2.61
N HIS A 16 -3.01 -14.78 1.95
CA HIS A 16 -2.06 -14.23 0.99
C HIS A 16 -0.92 -13.60 1.80
N ALA A 17 0.22 -14.26 1.77
CA ALA A 17 1.39 -13.76 2.46
C ALA A 17 1.94 -12.53 1.73
N THR A 18 2.21 -11.48 2.47
CA THR A 18 2.64 -10.19 1.97
C THR A 18 3.34 -9.43 3.08
N THR A 19 4.38 -8.69 2.73
CA THR A 19 4.99 -7.70 3.60
C THR A 19 4.94 -6.33 2.95
N LEU A 20 4.24 -5.40 3.56
CA LEU A 20 4.20 -3.98 3.18
C LEU A 20 4.85 -3.12 4.24
N ALA A 21 5.57 -2.10 3.82
CA ALA A 21 6.12 -1.06 4.68
C ALA A 21 5.96 0.32 4.01
N ALA A 22 5.70 1.34 4.81
CA ALA A 22 5.61 2.72 4.34
C ALA A 22 6.16 3.68 5.38
N ALA A 23 6.77 4.78 4.92
CA ALA A 23 7.25 5.85 5.78
C ALA A 23 7.16 7.19 5.08
N ARG A 24 6.89 8.25 5.84
CA ARG A 24 6.79 9.64 5.40
C ARG A 24 8.02 10.42 5.86
N CYS A 25 8.52 11.31 5.00
CA CYS A 25 9.44 12.39 5.36
C CYS A 25 8.81 13.75 5.02
N ALA A 26 9.54 14.84 5.26
CA ALA A 26 9.05 16.20 5.00
C ALA A 26 8.68 16.44 3.52
N THR A 27 9.36 15.78 2.57
CA THR A 27 9.24 16.03 1.13
C THR A 27 8.61 14.88 0.33
N GLY A 28 8.16 13.80 1.01
CA GLY A 28 7.57 12.68 0.29
C GLY A 28 7.21 11.47 1.16
N VAL A 29 6.71 10.43 0.48
CA VAL A 29 6.33 9.15 1.08
C VAL A 29 7.00 8.01 0.32
N ALA A 30 7.61 7.07 1.03
CA ALA A 30 8.07 5.80 0.47
C ALA A 30 7.06 4.70 0.81
N LEU A 31 6.66 3.91 -0.19
CA LEU A 31 5.92 2.65 -0.05
C LEU A 31 6.78 1.51 -0.55
N ALA A 32 6.79 0.40 0.15
CA ALA A 32 7.52 -0.80 -0.24
C ALA A 32 6.67 -2.07 -0.08
N ALA A 33 6.91 -3.05 -0.94
CA ALA A 33 6.26 -4.34 -0.92
C ALA A 33 7.22 -5.45 -1.35
N ASP A 34 7.00 -6.67 -0.86
CA ASP A 34 7.58 -7.87 -1.44
C ASP A 34 6.84 -8.24 -2.74
N SER A 35 7.48 -9.01 -3.61
CA SER A 35 6.90 -9.35 -4.93
C SER A 35 6.36 -10.78 -5.04
N ARG A 36 6.30 -11.56 -3.95
CA ARG A 36 5.77 -12.92 -3.99
C ARG A 36 4.26 -12.95 -3.79
N ALA A 37 3.54 -13.63 -4.67
CA ALA A 37 2.15 -14.02 -4.44
C ALA A 37 2.08 -15.53 -4.17
N THR A 38 1.33 -15.92 -3.15
CA THR A 38 1.13 -17.34 -2.77
C THR A 38 -0.34 -17.68 -2.80
N GLU A 39 -0.64 -18.94 -3.18
CA GLU A 39 -1.96 -19.53 -3.01
C GLU A 39 -1.81 -20.74 -2.05
N GLY A 40 -2.18 -20.51 -0.78
CA GLY A 40 -1.87 -21.45 0.29
C GLY A 40 -0.36 -21.60 0.47
N THR A 41 0.17 -22.81 0.26
CA THR A 41 1.61 -23.12 0.36
C THR A 41 2.36 -23.05 -0.96
N VAL A 42 1.66 -22.76 -2.07
CA VAL A 42 2.27 -22.72 -3.41
C VAL A 42 2.60 -21.28 -3.79
N ILE A 43 3.78 -21.06 -4.36
CA ILE A 43 4.15 -19.78 -4.96
C ILE A 43 3.44 -19.68 -6.32
N ALA A 44 2.46 -18.79 -6.42
CA ALA A 44 1.70 -18.56 -7.65
C ALA A 44 2.44 -17.62 -8.59
N ASP A 45 3.06 -16.58 -8.04
CA ASP A 45 3.88 -15.62 -8.80
C ASP A 45 5.02 -15.10 -7.91
N SER A 46 6.21 -14.93 -8.47
CA SER A 46 7.39 -14.35 -7.80
C SER A 46 7.67 -12.90 -8.18
N LYS A 47 6.85 -12.32 -9.09
CA LYS A 47 7.01 -10.96 -9.62
C LYS A 47 5.72 -10.14 -9.56
N CYS A 48 4.81 -10.50 -8.66
CA CYS A 48 3.55 -9.81 -8.46
C CYS A 48 3.81 -8.35 -8.03
N ASP A 49 3.20 -7.41 -8.73
CA ASP A 49 3.24 -6.00 -8.37
C ASP A 49 2.13 -5.70 -7.36
N LYS A 50 2.52 -5.24 -6.18
CA LYS A 50 1.59 -4.89 -5.08
C LYS A 50 1.52 -3.38 -4.85
N LEU A 51 2.24 -2.59 -5.69
CA LEU A 51 2.27 -1.13 -5.63
C LEU A 51 1.46 -0.55 -6.78
N HIS A 52 0.22 -0.18 -6.50
CA HIS A 52 -0.74 0.32 -7.47
C HIS A 52 -0.64 1.85 -7.60
N GLU A 53 -0.42 2.34 -8.82
CA GLU A 53 -0.51 3.76 -9.13
C GLU A 53 -1.99 4.18 -9.21
N LEU A 54 -2.41 5.09 -8.35
CA LEU A 54 -3.76 5.66 -8.36
C LEU A 54 -3.79 6.99 -9.12
N ALA A 55 -2.71 7.75 -9.02
CA ALA A 55 -2.42 8.96 -9.79
C ALA A 55 -0.89 9.15 -9.77
N GLU A 56 -0.33 10.05 -10.60
CA GLU A 56 1.12 10.28 -10.68
C GLU A 56 1.78 10.60 -9.32
N ASN A 57 1.01 11.17 -8.41
CA ASN A 57 1.45 11.56 -7.06
C ASN A 57 0.80 10.76 -5.92
N VAL A 58 0.07 9.68 -6.22
CA VAL A 58 -0.64 8.86 -5.21
C VAL A 58 -0.53 7.39 -5.55
N TYR A 59 -0.02 6.60 -4.61
CA TYR A 59 0.09 5.16 -4.72
C TYR A 59 -0.59 4.45 -3.55
N ALA A 60 -1.02 3.21 -3.80
CA ALA A 60 -1.49 2.30 -2.77
C ALA A 60 -0.70 1.00 -2.82
N ALA A 61 -0.32 0.48 -1.65
CA ALA A 61 0.22 -0.86 -1.50
C ALA A 61 -0.85 -1.77 -0.91
N GLY A 62 -1.20 -2.86 -1.60
CA GLY A 62 -2.29 -3.76 -1.23
C GLY A 62 -1.80 -5.05 -0.59
N CYS A 63 -2.50 -5.56 0.44
CA CYS A 63 -2.32 -6.90 0.99
C CYS A 63 -3.66 -7.61 1.16
N GLY A 64 -3.63 -8.95 1.27
CA GLY A 64 -4.82 -9.79 1.27
C GLY A 64 -5.12 -10.34 -0.11
N GLY A 65 -6.39 -10.46 -0.51
CA GLY A 65 -6.79 -10.97 -1.81
C GLY A 65 -6.28 -10.10 -2.97
N ALA A 66 -5.38 -10.65 -3.80
CA ALA A 66 -4.74 -9.89 -4.89
C ALA A 66 -5.78 -9.33 -5.86
N ALA A 67 -6.77 -10.14 -6.28
CA ALA A 67 -7.82 -9.70 -7.20
C ALA A 67 -8.68 -8.57 -6.61
N ASP A 68 -9.05 -8.66 -5.32
CA ASP A 68 -9.80 -7.62 -4.63
C ASP A 68 -8.99 -6.32 -4.54
N ALA A 69 -7.68 -6.43 -4.22
CA ALA A 69 -6.79 -5.28 -4.13
C ALA A 69 -6.61 -4.59 -5.49
N ASP A 70 -6.39 -5.37 -6.56
CA ASP A 70 -6.28 -4.86 -7.93
C ASP A 70 -7.55 -4.13 -8.37
N ASP A 71 -8.72 -4.73 -8.13
CA ASP A 71 -10.00 -4.14 -8.52
C ASP A 71 -10.31 -2.85 -7.74
N VAL A 72 -10.07 -2.83 -6.43
CA VAL A 72 -10.25 -1.62 -5.61
C VAL A 72 -9.31 -0.52 -6.08
N ALA A 73 -8.03 -0.81 -6.26
CA ALA A 73 -7.04 0.17 -6.72
C ALA A 73 -7.39 0.72 -8.10
N ARG A 74 -7.74 -0.15 -9.06
CA ARG A 74 -8.13 0.23 -10.42
C ARG A 74 -9.36 1.14 -10.44
N LEU A 75 -10.39 0.83 -9.66
CA LEU A 75 -11.61 1.64 -9.60
C LEU A 75 -11.34 3.02 -8.99
N VAL A 76 -10.51 3.10 -7.94
CA VAL A 76 -10.13 4.37 -7.32
C VAL A 76 -9.26 5.20 -8.27
N ALA A 77 -8.33 4.59 -8.99
CA ALA A 77 -7.54 5.27 -10.02
C ALA A 77 -8.43 5.89 -11.12
N LEU A 78 -9.45 5.17 -11.57
CA LEU A 78 -10.43 5.70 -12.54
C LEU A 78 -11.24 6.89 -11.99
N GLU A 79 -11.62 6.86 -10.72
CA GLU A 79 -12.32 7.99 -10.09
C GLU A 79 -11.44 9.23 -10.00
N LEU A 80 -10.19 9.06 -9.53
CA LEU A 80 -9.23 10.16 -9.46
C LEU A 80 -8.95 10.75 -10.84
N ARG A 81 -8.79 9.89 -11.85
CA ARG A 81 -8.63 10.34 -13.24
C ARG A 81 -9.85 11.10 -13.76
N THR A 82 -11.05 10.63 -13.45
CA THR A 82 -12.30 11.30 -13.85
C THR A 82 -12.42 12.67 -13.19
N GLU A 83 -12.09 12.77 -11.91
CA GLU A 83 -12.05 14.04 -11.19
C GLU A 83 -11.01 14.99 -11.76
N HIS A 84 -9.81 14.48 -12.08
CA HIS A 84 -8.77 15.26 -12.73
C HIS A 84 -9.25 15.82 -14.08
N LEU A 85 -9.85 14.99 -14.93
CA LEU A 85 -10.40 15.43 -16.22
C LEU A 85 -11.47 16.50 -16.08
N ARG A 86 -12.39 16.37 -15.13
CA ARG A 86 -13.41 17.41 -14.86
C ARG A 86 -12.79 18.75 -14.47
N ARG A 87 -11.73 18.73 -13.68
CA ARG A 87 -11.00 19.96 -13.29
C ARG A 87 -10.26 20.59 -14.47
N THR A 88 -9.62 19.76 -15.29
CA THR A 88 -8.81 20.24 -16.44
C THR A 88 -9.65 20.70 -17.61
N MET A 89 -10.86 20.16 -17.81
CA MET A 89 -11.79 20.66 -18.86
C MET A 89 -12.20 22.12 -18.67
N SER A 90 -12.07 22.66 -17.47
CA SER A 90 -12.29 24.08 -17.17
C SER A 90 -11.03 24.95 -17.23
N SER A 91 -9.86 24.34 -17.47
CA SER A 91 -8.54 25.00 -17.49
C SER A 91 -7.86 24.83 -18.85
N ALA A 92 -7.27 25.90 -19.37
CA ALA A 92 -6.62 25.88 -20.69
C ALA A 92 -5.23 25.21 -20.72
N ALA A 93 -4.68 24.75 -19.59
CA ALA A 93 -3.34 24.18 -19.50
C ALA A 93 -3.38 22.65 -19.28
N PRO A 94 -2.57 21.87 -20.01
CA PRO A 94 -2.38 20.46 -19.73
C PRO A 94 -1.69 20.31 -18.36
N THR A 95 -2.36 19.66 -17.42
CA THR A 95 -1.84 19.40 -16.08
C THR A 95 -1.53 17.91 -15.91
N LYS A 96 -0.50 17.60 -15.12
CA LYS A 96 -0.20 16.24 -14.70
C LYS A 96 -1.44 15.61 -14.03
N ASN A 97 -1.65 14.30 -14.22
CA ASN A 97 -2.75 13.57 -13.56
C ASN A 97 -2.46 13.42 -12.06
N ARG A 98 -2.69 14.49 -11.31
CA ARG A 98 -2.49 14.52 -9.85
C ARG A 98 -3.81 14.36 -9.11
N GLY A 99 -3.82 13.44 -8.14
CA GLY A 99 -4.94 13.16 -7.25
C GLY A 99 -4.71 13.69 -5.85
N ARG A 100 -5.79 13.87 -5.09
CA ARG A 100 -5.71 14.12 -3.65
C ARG A 100 -5.57 12.81 -2.89
N VAL A 101 -4.58 12.69 -2.00
CA VAL A 101 -4.37 11.49 -1.17
C VAL A 101 -5.61 11.20 -0.31
N ALA A 102 -6.25 12.25 0.23
CA ALA A 102 -7.49 12.12 0.99
C ALA A 102 -8.66 11.57 0.15
N ALA A 103 -8.75 11.92 -1.14
CA ALA A 103 -9.77 11.38 -2.05
C ALA A 103 -9.52 9.90 -2.34
N ALA A 104 -8.27 9.50 -2.60
CA ALA A 104 -7.87 8.10 -2.76
C ALA A 104 -8.23 7.27 -1.51
N LYS A 105 -7.87 7.75 -0.31
CA LYS A 105 -8.26 7.12 0.95
C LYS A 105 -9.77 6.95 1.05
N SER A 106 -10.55 8.02 0.78
CA SER A 106 -12.01 7.97 0.90
C SER A 106 -12.63 7.00 -0.10
N GLY A 107 -12.12 6.92 -1.32
CA GLY A 107 -12.55 5.97 -2.34
C GLY A 107 -12.29 4.51 -1.94
N ILE A 108 -11.12 4.19 -1.37
CA ILE A 108 -10.79 2.85 -0.86
C ILE A 108 -11.68 2.51 0.34
N VAL A 109 -11.80 3.40 1.32
CA VAL A 109 -12.65 3.19 2.52
C VAL A 109 -14.09 2.91 2.13
N ALA A 110 -14.65 3.66 1.19
CA ALA A 110 -16.03 3.48 0.74
C ALA A 110 -16.26 2.06 0.16
N ARG A 111 -15.30 1.52 -0.60
CA ARG A 111 -15.38 0.18 -1.18
C ARG A 111 -15.26 -0.93 -0.15
N LEU A 112 -14.27 -0.82 0.74
CA LEU A 112 -14.09 -1.81 1.80
C LEU A 112 -15.29 -1.87 2.75
N ARG A 113 -15.97 -0.75 2.98
CA ARG A 113 -17.21 -0.71 3.77
C ARG A 113 -18.44 -1.21 3.02
N SER A 114 -18.45 -1.12 1.69
CA SER A 114 -19.61 -1.51 0.89
C SER A 114 -19.67 -3.02 0.61
N ALA A 115 -18.55 -3.74 0.70
CA ALA A 115 -18.45 -5.16 0.43
C ALA A 115 -17.39 -5.82 1.34
N PRO A 116 -17.57 -7.09 1.72
CA PRO A 116 -16.60 -7.82 2.52
C PRO A 116 -15.40 -8.26 1.66
N LEU A 117 -14.60 -7.28 1.24
CA LEU A 117 -13.39 -7.51 0.47
C LEU A 117 -12.25 -7.95 1.41
N GLY A 118 -11.52 -8.97 1.00
CA GLY A 118 -10.43 -9.56 1.78
C GLY A 118 -9.09 -8.83 1.60
N CYS A 119 -9.08 -7.50 1.51
CA CYS A 119 -7.87 -6.71 1.28
C CYS A 119 -7.78 -5.49 2.20
N ALA A 120 -6.57 -4.96 2.35
CA ALA A 120 -6.24 -3.78 3.13
C ALA A 120 -5.10 -3.01 2.45
N PHE A 121 -4.90 -1.73 2.78
CA PHE A 121 -4.00 -0.86 2.02
C PHE A 121 -3.16 0.07 2.89
N LEU A 122 -1.92 0.33 2.44
CA LEU A 122 -1.17 1.54 2.76
C LEU A 122 -1.30 2.49 1.57
N ILE A 123 -1.70 3.74 1.82
CA ILE A 123 -1.91 4.75 0.79
C ILE A 123 -0.96 5.90 1.08
N GLY A 124 -0.11 6.22 0.14
CA GLY A 124 0.86 7.31 0.27
C GLY A 124 0.89 8.21 -0.95
N GLY A 125 1.24 9.46 -0.71
CA GLY A 125 1.42 10.41 -1.79
C GLY A 125 1.74 11.81 -1.30
N CYS A 126 2.07 12.69 -2.23
CA CYS A 126 2.18 14.12 -2.01
C CYS A 126 0.95 14.79 -2.59
N GLY A 127 0.23 15.56 -1.77
CA GLY A 127 -0.88 16.36 -2.22
C GLY A 127 -0.47 17.34 -3.32
N PHE A 128 -1.45 18.01 -3.90
CA PHE A 128 -1.26 19.23 -4.66
C PHE A 128 -2.03 20.36 -3.94
N ASP A 129 -1.79 21.60 -4.30
CA ASP A 129 -2.38 22.76 -3.60
C ASP A 129 -1.92 22.88 -2.12
N ASP A 130 -0.61 22.78 -1.87
CA ASP A 130 0.02 22.92 -0.55
C ASP A 130 -0.35 21.82 0.48
N GLU A 131 -1.04 20.76 0.06
CA GLU A 131 -1.18 19.55 0.86
C GLU A 131 0.17 18.79 0.85
N GLY A 132 0.88 18.76 1.95
CA GLY A 132 2.15 18.04 2.10
C GLY A 132 2.01 16.52 1.93
N PRO A 133 3.11 15.77 2.13
CA PRO A 133 3.09 14.31 2.07
C PRO A 133 2.13 13.71 3.09
N ALA A 134 1.31 12.74 2.69
CA ALA A 134 0.38 12.05 3.55
C ALA A 134 0.49 10.52 3.39
N LEU A 135 0.40 9.81 4.51
CA LEU A 135 0.40 8.35 4.57
C LEU A 135 -0.79 7.87 5.41
N TYR A 136 -1.61 7.00 4.85
CA TYR A 136 -2.75 6.39 5.52
C TYR A 136 -2.61 4.87 5.54
N ARG A 137 -3.01 4.29 6.67
CA ARG A 137 -3.27 2.86 6.81
C ARG A 137 -4.79 2.65 6.77
N VAL A 138 -5.26 1.73 5.90
CA VAL A 138 -6.67 1.40 5.75
C VAL A 138 -6.83 -0.10 5.91
N GLU A 139 -7.58 -0.50 6.95
CA GLU A 139 -7.86 -1.90 7.26
C GLU A 139 -9.01 -2.46 6.40
N GLY A 140 -9.17 -3.79 6.39
CA GLY A 140 -10.18 -4.46 5.59
C GLY A 140 -11.63 -4.14 5.98
N ASP A 141 -11.89 -3.60 7.17
CA ASP A 141 -13.19 -3.09 7.61
C ASP A 141 -13.46 -1.64 7.18
N GLY A 142 -12.50 -1.03 6.47
CA GLY A 142 -12.55 0.37 6.06
C GLY A 142 -12.25 1.36 7.19
N SER A 143 -11.72 0.91 8.33
CA SER A 143 -11.12 1.83 9.30
C SER A 143 -9.83 2.41 8.72
N ALA A 144 -9.58 3.71 8.95
CA ALA A 144 -8.44 4.41 8.36
C ALA A 144 -7.77 5.31 9.41
N ALA A 145 -6.45 5.30 9.43
CA ALA A 145 -5.64 6.16 10.29
C ALA A 145 -4.49 6.77 9.51
N GLU A 146 -4.18 8.04 9.78
CA GLU A 146 -2.96 8.68 9.32
C GLU A 146 -1.77 8.23 10.15
N SER A 147 -0.60 8.05 9.54
CA SER A 147 0.60 7.57 10.18
C SER A 147 1.86 8.26 9.66
N GLN A 148 2.91 8.31 10.49
CA GLN A 148 4.26 8.68 10.03
C GLN A 148 4.95 7.49 9.34
N PHE A 149 4.70 6.30 9.81
CA PHE A 149 5.13 5.04 9.20
C PHE A 149 4.11 3.94 9.54
N ALA A 150 4.02 2.92 8.69
CA ALA A 150 3.14 1.79 8.89
C ALA A 150 3.66 0.54 8.20
N THR A 151 3.25 -0.62 8.68
CA THR A 151 3.49 -1.92 8.04
C THR A 151 2.18 -2.72 8.00
N MET A 152 2.01 -3.57 7.00
CA MET A 152 0.85 -4.45 6.85
C MET A 152 1.24 -5.80 6.26
N GLY A 153 0.32 -6.75 6.33
CA GLY A 153 0.49 -8.10 5.81
C GLY A 153 1.06 -9.09 6.82
N SER A 154 1.31 -10.33 6.42
CA SER A 154 1.75 -11.42 7.31
C SER A 154 3.15 -11.19 7.91
N GLY A 155 4.07 -10.56 7.15
CA GLY A 155 5.41 -10.19 7.62
C GLY A 155 5.49 -8.88 8.42
N GLN A 156 4.36 -8.23 8.69
CA GLN A 156 4.31 -6.88 9.30
C GLN A 156 5.06 -6.77 10.64
N MET A 157 5.07 -7.80 11.48
CA MET A 157 5.70 -7.73 12.80
C MET A 157 7.22 -7.54 12.71
N ALA A 158 7.88 -8.33 11.86
CA ALA A 158 9.32 -8.22 11.64
C ALA A 158 9.66 -6.89 10.93
N ALA A 159 8.84 -6.50 9.95
CA ALA A 159 9.00 -5.24 9.24
C ALA A 159 8.83 -4.03 10.18
N ALA A 160 7.83 -4.04 11.07
CA ALA A 160 7.58 -2.97 12.02
C ALA A 160 8.76 -2.76 12.99
N ALA A 161 9.31 -3.85 13.52
CA ALA A 161 10.45 -3.78 14.44
C ALA A 161 11.67 -3.08 13.81
N VAL A 162 11.99 -3.40 12.56
CA VAL A 162 13.10 -2.78 11.82
C VAL A 162 12.79 -1.35 11.44
N LEU A 163 11.59 -1.07 10.92
CA LEU A 163 11.18 0.26 10.49
C LEU A 163 11.19 1.25 11.66
N GLU A 164 10.59 0.86 12.77
CA GLU A 164 10.53 1.68 13.98
C GLU A 164 11.93 1.95 14.55
N ALA A 165 12.77 0.91 14.67
CA ALA A 165 14.13 1.05 15.18
C ALA A 165 15.00 1.96 14.30
N THR A 166 14.77 1.96 12.98
CA THR A 166 15.49 2.81 12.02
C THR A 166 15.03 4.26 12.11
N LEU A 167 13.71 4.50 12.10
CA LEU A 167 13.15 5.86 12.07
C LEU A 167 13.28 6.58 13.42
N ARG A 168 13.22 5.88 14.56
CA ARG A 168 13.45 6.50 15.88
C ARG A 168 14.83 7.15 16.03
N ARG A 169 15.82 6.69 15.25
CA ARG A 169 17.16 7.27 15.23
C ARG A 169 17.30 8.50 14.34
N GLN A 170 16.26 8.81 13.57
CA GLN A 170 16.25 9.87 12.57
C GLN A 170 14.92 10.64 12.67
N PRO A 171 14.82 11.65 13.55
CA PRO A 171 13.59 12.41 13.76
C PRO A 171 13.09 13.12 12.49
N GLU A 172 14.01 13.53 11.62
CA GLU A 172 13.74 14.16 10.33
C GLU A 172 14.46 13.37 9.22
N PRO A 173 13.89 12.23 8.79
CA PRO A 173 14.56 11.39 7.80
C PRO A 173 14.55 12.07 6.42
N SER A 174 15.68 11.94 5.68
CA SER A 174 15.74 12.32 4.27
C SER A 174 14.96 11.34 3.39
N PRO A 175 14.67 11.69 2.11
CA PRO A 175 14.09 10.76 1.14
C PRO A 175 14.84 9.43 1.04
N GLU A 176 16.17 9.47 0.98
CA GLU A 176 17.01 8.27 0.90
C GLU A 176 16.89 7.41 2.15
N ASN A 177 16.77 8.06 3.31
CA ASN A 177 16.63 7.36 4.60
C ASN A 177 15.29 6.64 4.70
N VAL A 178 14.17 7.23 4.24
CA VAL A 178 12.87 6.53 4.25
C VAL A 178 12.82 5.43 3.20
N ILE A 179 13.42 5.61 2.01
CA ILE A 179 13.55 4.56 0.99
C ILE A 179 14.32 3.36 1.56
N GLU A 180 15.47 3.60 2.18
CA GLU A 180 16.28 2.52 2.76
C GLU A 180 15.57 1.88 3.97
N ALA A 181 14.90 2.65 4.82
CA ALA A 181 14.16 2.14 5.97
C ALA A 181 13.03 1.18 5.55
N VAL A 182 12.18 1.56 4.57
CA VAL A 182 11.10 0.70 4.10
C VAL A 182 11.64 -0.53 3.36
N ARG A 183 12.74 -0.41 2.60
CA ARG A 183 13.42 -1.54 1.97
C ARG A 183 13.89 -2.56 3.00
N CYS A 184 14.65 -2.12 4.01
CA CYS A 184 15.13 -2.98 5.10
C CYS A 184 13.98 -3.62 5.89
N ALA A 185 12.89 -2.89 6.10
CA ALA A 185 11.69 -3.40 6.77
C ALA A 185 11.06 -4.55 5.98
N VAL A 186 10.86 -4.40 4.65
CA VAL A 186 10.32 -5.47 3.82
C VAL A 186 11.26 -6.67 3.76
N GLU A 187 12.58 -6.46 3.68
CA GLU A 187 13.57 -7.55 3.76
C GLU A 187 13.48 -8.32 5.08
N ALA A 188 13.27 -7.63 6.20
CA ALA A 188 13.05 -8.28 7.49
C ALA A 188 11.76 -9.12 7.50
N GLY A 189 10.68 -8.59 6.90
CA GLY A 189 9.44 -9.34 6.71
C GLY A 189 9.63 -10.58 5.85
N ILE A 190 10.37 -10.49 4.74
CA ILE A 190 10.71 -11.63 3.88
C ILE A 190 11.47 -12.72 4.66
N ARG A 191 12.39 -12.34 5.54
CA ARG A 191 13.12 -13.31 6.39
C ARG A 191 12.27 -13.90 7.50
N GLY A 192 11.29 -13.15 8.00
CA GLY A 192 10.42 -13.56 9.11
C GLY A 192 9.13 -14.28 8.70
N ASP A 193 8.77 -14.24 7.42
CA ASP A 193 7.53 -14.80 6.89
C ASP A 193 7.80 -15.66 5.65
N THR A 194 7.51 -16.95 5.75
CA THR A 194 7.75 -17.91 4.67
C THR A 194 6.94 -17.63 3.40
N GLY A 195 5.85 -16.95 3.51
CA GLY A 195 5.00 -16.60 2.38
C GLY A 195 5.41 -15.32 1.65
N SER A 196 6.13 -14.41 2.31
CA SER A 196 6.73 -13.23 1.68
C SER A 196 8.03 -13.58 0.97
N GLY A 197 8.37 -12.87 -0.12
CA GLY A 197 9.61 -13.17 -0.85
C GLY A 197 9.74 -12.48 -2.20
N GLY A 198 10.68 -12.95 -3.01
CA GLY A 198 10.98 -12.37 -4.33
C GLY A 198 11.86 -11.12 -4.22
N HIS A 199 11.45 -10.05 -4.87
CA HIS A 199 12.13 -8.75 -4.84
C HIS A 199 11.47 -7.83 -3.80
N VAL A 200 12.16 -6.75 -3.48
CA VAL A 200 11.59 -5.61 -2.76
C VAL A 200 11.35 -4.49 -3.77
N ASP A 201 10.09 -4.19 -4.02
CA ASP A 201 9.70 -3.04 -4.81
C ASP A 201 9.48 -1.84 -3.90
N VAL A 202 10.02 -0.69 -4.28
CA VAL A 202 9.86 0.57 -3.54
C VAL A 202 9.42 1.65 -4.51
N VAL A 203 8.44 2.45 -4.12
CA VAL A 203 8.10 3.70 -4.78
C VAL A 203 8.28 4.85 -3.79
N PHE A 204 9.01 5.88 -4.19
CA PHE A 204 9.09 7.15 -3.48
C PHE A 204 8.30 8.19 -4.26
N ILE A 205 7.33 8.78 -3.60
CA ILE A 205 6.45 9.79 -4.15
C ILE A 205 6.84 11.12 -3.51
N GLY A 206 7.55 11.96 -4.26
CA GLY A 206 7.93 13.32 -3.86
C GLY A 206 7.03 14.38 -4.48
N GLU A 207 7.23 15.63 -4.08
CA GLU A 207 6.47 16.77 -4.59
C GLU A 207 6.69 17.00 -6.10
N GLU A 208 7.92 16.81 -6.59
CA GLU A 208 8.28 17.08 -7.97
C GLU A 208 8.26 15.83 -8.84
N GLU A 209 8.65 14.67 -8.28
CA GLU A 209 8.82 13.43 -9.02
C GLU A 209 8.47 12.19 -8.20
N THR A 210 8.07 11.14 -8.90
CA THR A 210 7.91 9.79 -8.36
C THR A 210 9.04 8.91 -8.89
N ARG A 211 9.74 8.22 -7.98
CA ARG A 211 10.85 7.32 -8.30
C ARG A 211 10.49 5.89 -7.90
N ARG A 212 10.74 4.93 -8.79
CA ARG A 212 10.46 3.52 -8.53
C ARG A 212 11.75 2.71 -8.58
N TYR A 213 11.90 1.78 -7.63
CA TYR A 213 13.07 0.93 -7.47
C TYR A 213 12.64 -0.52 -7.30
N ARG A 214 13.47 -1.44 -7.80
CA ARG A 214 13.35 -2.87 -7.53
C ARG A 214 14.69 -3.39 -7.02
N PHE A 215 14.70 -3.96 -5.84
CA PHE A 215 15.89 -4.52 -5.20
C PHE A 215 15.75 -6.04 -5.12
N ALA A 216 16.87 -6.76 -5.37
CA ALA A 216 16.93 -8.16 -5.00
C ALA A 216 16.88 -8.27 -3.47
N ALA A 217 16.00 -9.14 -2.95
CA ALA A 217 15.98 -9.40 -1.51
C ALA A 217 17.33 -10.00 -1.09
N ARG A 218 17.93 -9.45 -0.04
CA ARG A 218 19.16 -10.02 0.52
C ARG A 218 18.81 -11.28 1.31
N PRO A 219 19.56 -12.36 1.14
CA PRO A 219 19.35 -13.62 1.86
C PRO A 219 19.47 -13.47 3.38
#